data_e66f8a11f627d9dcc6c80e6851816c43
#
_entry.id   e66f8a11f627d9dcc6c80e6851816c43
#
_cell.length_a   1.000
_cell.length_b   1.000
_cell.length_c   1.000
_cell.angle_alpha   90.00
_cell.angle_beta   90.00
_cell.angle_gamma   90.00
#
_symmetry.space_group_name_H-M   'P 1'
#
loop_
_entity.id
_entity.type
_entity.pdbx_description
1 polymer ?
#
loop_
_entity_poly.entity_id
_entity_poly.type
_entity_poly.pdbx_seq_one_letter_code
_entity_poly.pdbx_strand_id
1 'polypeptide(L)' 'MKLALSIKESSEAIGVGTTNLRKMCKDNVIPNYKEGKKIMIPVKALQDWINQKVGI' A
#
# COMPACT_ATOMS: atom_id res chain seq x y z
N MET A 1 -15.62 -0.80 -7.76
CA MET A 1 -14.68 -0.67 -6.64
C MET A 1 -13.39 -1.39 -6.96
N LYS A 2 -12.26 -0.75 -6.71
CA LYS A 2 -10.96 -1.37 -6.96
C LYS A 2 -10.57 -2.25 -5.78
N LEU A 3 -10.06 -3.44 -6.07
CA LEU A 3 -9.55 -4.33 -5.04
C LEU A 3 -8.06 -4.14 -4.76
N ALA A 4 -7.37 -3.42 -5.64
CA ALA A 4 -5.96 -3.09 -5.49
C ALA A 4 -5.72 -1.69 -6.05
N LEU A 5 -4.75 -1.00 -5.47
CA LEU A 5 -4.41 0.37 -5.85
C LEU A 5 -2.95 0.45 -6.26
N SER A 6 -2.63 1.42 -7.13
CA SER A 6 -1.26 1.73 -7.48
C SER A 6 -0.56 2.42 -6.29
N ILE A 7 0.75 2.62 -6.41
CA ILE A 7 1.51 3.35 -5.39
C ILE A 7 0.93 4.75 -5.19
N LYS A 8 0.66 5.45 -6.29
CA LYS A 8 0.12 6.82 -6.20
C LYS A 8 -1.23 6.86 -5.51
N GLU A 9 -2.14 5.96 -5.92
CA GLU A 9 -3.47 5.89 -5.33
C GLU A 9 -3.40 5.51 -3.86
N SER A 10 -2.55 4.55 -3.52
CA SER A 10 -2.38 4.11 -2.14
C SER A 10 -1.80 5.23 -1.28
N SER A 11 -0.82 5.96 -1.80
CA SER A 11 -0.22 7.10 -1.11
C SER A 11 -1.27 8.14 -0.74
N GLU A 12 -2.13 8.46 -1.68
CA GLU A 12 -3.21 9.43 -1.44
C GLU A 12 -4.23 8.88 -0.43
N ALA A 13 -4.52 7.60 -0.50
CA ALA A 13 -5.53 6.99 0.36
C ALA A 13 -5.10 6.94 1.83
N ILE A 14 -3.83 6.68 2.10
CA ILE A 14 -3.35 6.52 3.48
C ILE A 14 -2.48 7.68 3.97
N GLY A 15 -2.23 8.68 3.12
CA GLY A 15 -1.48 9.86 3.53
C GLY A 15 0.01 9.63 3.72
N VAL A 16 0.57 8.61 3.09
CA VAL A 16 2.01 8.32 3.15
C VAL A 16 2.64 8.72 1.82
N GLY A 17 3.80 9.36 1.84
CA GLY A 17 4.47 9.77 0.62
C GLY A 17 4.81 8.60 -0.28
N THR A 18 4.82 8.82 -1.60
CA THR A 18 5.07 7.74 -2.57
C THR A 18 6.45 7.11 -2.38
N THR A 19 7.47 7.91 -2.07
CA THR A 19 8.83 7.40 -1.84
C THR A 19 8.85 6.45 -0.66
N ASN A 20 8.24 6.84 0.45
CA ASN A 20 8.17 6.01 1.64
C ASN A 20 7.35 4.74 1.39
N LEU A 21 6.24 4.89 0.67
CA LEU A 21 5.38 3.75 0.38
C LEU A 21 6.08 2.73 -0.50
N ARG A 22 6.85 3.18 -1.50
CA ARG A 22 7.65 2.26 -2.33
C ARG A 22 8.65 1.49 -1.49
N LYS A 23 9.31 2.17 -0.56
CA LYS A 23 10.26 1.52 0.33
C LYS A 23 9.58 0.49 1.21
N MET A 24 8.41 0.81 1.73
CA MET A 24 7.62 -0.12 2.54
C MET A 24 7.25 -1.37 1.75
N CYS A 25 6.86 -1.19 0.48
CA CYS A 25 6.55 -2.33 -0.38
C CYS A 25 7.79 -3.16 -0.67
N LYS A 26 8.93 -2.51 -0.94
CA LYS A 26 10.18 -3.20 -1.21
C LYS A 26 10.64 -4.02 0.00
N ASP A 27 10.42 -3.50 1.19
CA ASP A 27 10.80 -4.17 2.44
C ASP A 27 9.72 -5.14 2.93
N ASN A 28 8.66 -5.34 2.15
CA ASN A 28 7.55 -6.23 2.47
C ASN A 28 6.83 -5.87 3.78
N VAL A 29 6.83 -4.59 4.13
CA VAL A 29 6.06 -4.09 5.27
C VAL A 29 4.56 -4.16 4.96
N ILE A 30 4.21 -3.91 3.69
CA ILE A 30 2.83 -4.02 3.20
C ILE A 30 2.82 -5.06 2.08
N PRO A 31 1.93 -6.06 2.14
CA PRO A 31 1.78 -7.02 1.04
C PRO A 31 1.50 -6.29 -0.27
N ASN A 32 2.19 -6.69 -1.32
CA ASN A 32 2.07 -6.06 -2.63
C ASN A 32 2.42 -7.07 -3.70
N TYR A 33 2.09 -6.74 -4.95
CA TYR A 33 2.46 -7.57 -6.09
C TYR A 33 2.76 -6.66 -7.27
N LYS A 34 3.42 -7.21 -8.28
CA LYS A 34 3.72 -6.46 -9.50
C LYS A 34 2.75 -6.84 -10.61
N GLU A 35 2.22 -5.82 -11.26
CA GLU A 35 1.43 -5.98 -12.48
C GLU A 35 2.21 -5.30 -13.59
N GLY A 36 2.93 -6.09 -14.38
CA GLY A 36 3.87 -5.54 -15.34
C GLY A 36 4.99 -4.80 -14.61
N LYS A 37 5.12 -3.51 -14.86
CA LYS A 37 6.12 -2.67 -14.20
C LYS A 37 5.56 -1.91 -13.02
N LYS A 38 4.28 -2.09 -12.71
CA LYS A 38 3.62 -1.35 -11.64
C LYS A 38 3.52 -2.19 -10.38
N ILE A 39 3.74 -1.54 -9.24
CA ILE A 39 3.49 -2.15 -7.94
C ILE A 39 2.04 -1.90 -7.59
N MET A 40 1.33 -2.95 -7.21
CA MET A 40 -0.07 -2.87 -6.80
C MET A 40 -0.19 -3.35 -5.36
N ILE A 41 -1.04 -2.68 -4.61
CA ILE A 41 -1.25 -2.99 -3.19
C ILE A 41 -2.73 -3.34 -3.00
N PRO A 42 -3.04 -4.55 -2.50
CA PRO A 42 -4.44 -4.89 -2.22
C PRO A 42 -5.04 -3.92 -1.21
N VAL A 43 -6.28 -3.51 -1.45
CA VAL A 43 -6.97 -2.59 -0.53
C VAL A 43 -7.03 -3.18 0.88
N LYS A 44 -7.25 -4.48 0.98
CA LYS A 44 -7.29 -5.15 2.28
C LYS A 44 -5.96 -5.01 3.03
N ALA A 45 -4.83 -5.10 2.30
CA ALA A 45 -3.52 -4.94 2.92
C ALA A 45 -3.35 -3.53 3.48
N LEU A 46 -3.84 -2.53 2.77
CA LEU A 46 -3.82 -1.15 3.25
C LEU A 46 -4.66 -0.98 4.50
N GLN A 47 -5.84 -1.56 4.52
CA GLN A 47 -6.71 -1.49 5.67
C GLN A 47 -6.10 -2.18 6.89
N ASP A 48 -5.50 -3.35 6.69
CA ASP A 48 -4.83 -4.07 7.76
C ASP A 48 -3.65 -3.27 8.32
N TRP A 49 -2.88 -2.64 7.46
CA TRP A 49 -1.76 -1.81 7.87
C TRP A 49 -2.23 -0.64 8.73
N ILE A 50 -3.31 0.04 8.29
CA ILE A 50 -3.88 1.15 9.05
C ILE A 50 -4.39 0.66 10.41
N ASN A 51 -5.08 -0.47 10.44
CA ASN A 51 -5.61 -1.02 11.67
C ASN A 51 -4.52 -1.31 12.68
N GLN A 52 -3.36 -1.77 12.23
CA GLN A 52 -2.22 -1.98 13.12
C GLN A 52 -1.69 -0.67 13.68
N LYS A 53 -1.72 0.40 12.88
CA LYS A 53 -1.24 1.71 13.32
C LYS A 53 -2.17 2.35 14.35
N VAL A 54 -3.44 2.05 14.28
CA VAL A 54 -4.40 2.58 15.26
C VAL A 54 -4.16 2.00 16.64
N GLY A 55 -3.53 0.83 16.73
CA GLY A 55 -3.03 0.33 18.00
C GLY A 55 -4.06 -0.20 18.97
N ILE A 56 -5.08 -0.78 18.44
CA ILE A 56 -6.12 -1.34 19.32
C ILE A 56 -5.86 -2.79 19.60
#